data_b8a0b4009eabb0f2e8806b3fd5ccc492
#
_entry.id   b8a0b4009eabb0f2e8806b3fd5ccc492
#
_cell.length_a   1.000
_cell.length_b   1.000
_cell.length_c   1.000
_cell.angle_alpha   90.00
_cell.angle_beta   90.00
_cell.angle_gamma   90.00
#
_symmetry.space_group_name_H-M   'P 1'
#
loop_
_entity.id
_entity.type
_entity.pdbx_description
1 polymer ?
#
loop_
_entity_poly.entity_id
_entity_poly.type
_entity_poly.pdbx_seq_one_letter_code
_entity_poly.pdbx_strand_id
1 'polypeptide(L)'
;KIRRQGDLPHLKIEPMKEMAGFIVMVFPLAQFVAMFNWSNMGKFMAVSLTDALEAAGLSGVPAFVGLALLSSLLCMFIASGSAIWSILAPIFVPMFMMLGFHPAFAQILFRVADSSVIPLAPVSPFVPLFLGFLQRYRPEAKLGTYYSLVLPYPLIFLGVWLVMLVAWYLVGLPIGPGVYPR
;
A
#
# COMPACT_ATOMS: atom_id res chain seq x y z
N LYS A 1 -7.19 33.30 -1.79
CA LYS A 1 -7.07 34.35 -0.74
C LYS A 1 -8.41 34.47 -0.05
N ILE A 2 -8.46 34.16 1.25
CA ILE A 2 -9.63 34.35 2.10
C ILE A 2 -9.82 35.86 2.27
N ARG A 3 -10.92 36.42 1.75
CA ARG A 3 -11.21 37.85 1.84
C ARG A 3 -12.33 38.18 2.85
N ARG A 4 -13.19 37.19 3.19
CA ARG A 4 -14.27 37.34 4.15
C ARG A 4 -14.45 36.05 4.97
N GLN A 5 -15.01 36.19 6.18
CA GLN A 5 -15.32 35.00 7.02
C GLN A 5 -16.30 34.02 6.37
N GLY A 6 -17.16 34.49 5.46
CA GLY A 6 -18.09 33.66 4.70
C GLY A 6 -17.44 32.80 3.60
N ASP A 7 -16.15 33.04 3.22
CA ASP A 7 -15.47 32.27 2.19
C ASP A 7 -14.98 30.89 2.73
N LEU A 8 -14.82 30.76 4.04
CA LEU A 8 -14.35 29.52 4.68
C LEU A 8 -15.25 28.31 4.45
N PRO A 9 -16.60 28.42 4.58
CA PRO A 9 -17.49 27.30 4.27
C PRO A 9 -17.40 26.87 2.81
N HIS A 10 -17.37 27.83 1.88
CA HIS A 10 -17.27 27.53 0.44
C HIS A 10 -15.97 26.82 0.06
N LEU A 11 -14.84 27.20 0.66
CA LEU A 11 -13.54 26.55 0.43
C LEU A 11 -13.49 25.11 0.97
N LYS A 12 -14.32 24.78 1.95
CA LYS A 12 -14.42 23.42 2.51
C LYS A 12 -15.41 22.52 1.77
N ILE A 13 -16.37 23.09 1.05
CA ILE A 13 -17.41 22.32 0.35
C ILE A 13 -16.81 21.43 -0.73
N GLU A 14 -15.87 21.92 -1.54
CA GLU A 14 -15.28 21.14 -2.63
C GLU A 14 -14.48 19.92 -2.12
N PRO A 15 -13.56 20.04 -1.15
CA PRO A 15 -12.91 18.87 -0.56
C PRO A 15 -13.89 17.88 0.09
N MET A 16 -14.97 18.38 0.71
CA MET A 16 -15.99 17.51 1.30
C MET A 16 -16.80 16.74 0.26
N LYS A 17 -17.09 17.35 -0.90
CA LYS A 17 -17.73 16.65 -2.02
C LYS A 17 -16.86 15.51 -2.54
N GLU A 18 -15.55 15.72 -2.65
CA GLU A 18 -14.60 14.67 -3.02
C GLU A 18 -14.59 13.51 -2.01
N MET A 19 -14.71 13.83 -0.71
CA MET A 19 -14.83 12.82 0.34
C MET A 19 -16.15 12.04 0.31
N ALA A 20 -17.22 12.59 -0.24
CA ALA A 20 -18.50 11.90 -0.32
C ALA A 20 -18.40 10.59 -1.12
N GLY A 21 -17.66 10.58 -2.23
CA GLY A 21 -17.38 9.37 -3.00
C GLY A 21 -16.63 8.31 -2.18
N PHE A 22 -15.66 8.74 -1.38
CA PHE A 22 -14.93 7.84 -0.48
C PHE A 22 -15.86 7.22 0.59
N ILE A 23 -16.72 8.04 1.22
CA ILE A 23 -17.68 7.56 2.24
C ILE A 23 -18.62 6.50 1.64
N VAL A 24 -19.14 6.75 0.44
CA VAL A 24 -20.01 5.79 -0.27
C VAL A 24 -19.27 4.48 -0.55
N MET A 25 -17.98 4.52 -0.91
CA MET A 25 -17.17 3.32 -1.14
C MET A 25 -16.82 2.56 0.16
N VAL A 26 -16.68 3.26 1.28
CA VAL A 26 -16.37 2.61 2.57
C VAL A 26 -17.50 1.69 3.03
N PHE A 27 -18.76 2.03 2.73
CA PHE A 27 -19.90 1.22 3.17
C PHE A 27 -19.90 -0.21 2.58
N PRO A 28 -19.87 -0.42 1.25
CA PRO A 28 -19.77 -1.78 0.69
C PRO A 28 -18.44 -2.47 1.05
N LEU A 29 -17.34 -1.73 1.22
CA LEU A 29 -16.09 -2.29 1.67
C LEU A 29 -16.19 -2.83 3.10
N ALA A 30 -16.84 -2.10 4.01
CA ALA A 30 -17.09 -2.57 5.37
C ALA A 30 -17.97 -3.83 5.39
N GLN A 31 -18.99 -3.89 4.54
CA GLN A 31 -19.83 -5.08 4.36
C GLN A 31 -18.99 -6.26 3.86
N PHE A 32 -18.16 -6.06 2.85
CA PHE A 32 -17.25 -7.09 2.35
C PHE A 32 -16.33 -7.63 3.44
N VAL A 33 -15.67 -6.76 4.21
CA VAL A 33 -14.78 -7.17 5.30
C VAL A 33 -15.54 -7.91 6.38
N ALA A 34 -16.75 -7.47 6.73
CA ALA A 34 -17.59 -8.15 7.72
C ALA A 34 -17.96 -9.58 7.26
N MET A 35 -18.40 -9.74 6.01
CA MET A 35 -18.72 -11.04 5.43
C MET A 35 -17.50 -11.94 5.30
N PHE A 36 -16.35 -11.37 4.89
CA PHE A 36 -15.08 -12.07 4.76
C PHE A 36 -14.58 -12.63 6.11
N ASN A 37 -14.71 -11.84 7.18
CA ASN A 37 -14.37 -12.28 8.53
C ASN A 37 -15.38 -13.32 9.05
N TRP A 38 -16.68 -13.11 8.81
CA TRP A 38 -17.72 -14.05 9.22
C TRP A 38 -17.57 -15.43 8.57
N SER A 39 -17.22 -15.46 7.28
CA SER A 39 -16.99 -16.70 6.53
C SER A 39 -15.68 -17.42 6.88
N ASN A 40 -14.82 -16.82 7.73
CA ASN A 40 -13.45 -17.26 8.02
C ASN A 40 -12.54 -17.42 6.77
N MET A 41 -12.93 -16.85 5.64
CA MET A 41 -12.14 -16.89 4.40
C MET A 41 -10.74 -16.29 4.60
N GLY A 42 -10.62 -15.21 5.37
CA GLY A 42 -9.33 -14.60 5.70
C GLY A 42 -8.38 -15.57 6.41
N LYS A 43 -8.89 -16.33 7.38
CA LYS A 43 -8.08 -17.34 8.08
C LYS A 43 -7.69 -18.49 7.17
N PHE A 44 -8.65 -18.98 6.36
CA PHE A 44 -8.38 -20.05 5.41
C PHE A 44 -7.28 -19.64 4.41
N MET A 45 -7.39 -18.44 3.83
CA MET A 45 -6.38 -17.91 2.91
C MET A 45 -5.04 -17.69 3.60
N ALA A 46 -5.03 -17.19 4.84
CA ALA A 46 -3.81 -17.00 5.61
C ALA A 46 -3.07 -18.33 5.86
N VAL A 47 -3.79 -19.36 6.29
CA VAL A 47 -3.22 -20.71 6.49
C VAL A 47 -2.68 -21.26 5.17
N SER A 48 -3.51 -21.28 4.12
CA SER A 48 -3.09 -21.81 2.81
C SER A 48 -1.88 -21.08 2.24
N LEU A 49 -1.79 -19.77 2.43
CA LEU A 49 -0.65 -18.98 1.97
C LEU A 49 0.61 -19.24 2.82
N THR A 50 0.45 -19.41 4.14
CA THR A 50 1.55 -19.79 5.03
C THR A 50 2.10 -21.16 4.65
N ASP A 51 1.24 -22.16 4.49
CA ASP A 51 1.61 -23.52 4.08
C ASP A 51 2.34 -23.52 2.72
N ALA A 52 1.86 -22.70 1.78
CA ALA A 52 2.51 -22.56 0.46
C ALA A 52 3.90 -21.92 0.56
N LEU A 53 4.08 -20.93 1.44
CA LEU A 53 5.37 -20.28 1.67
C LEU A 53 6.35 -21.25 2.36
N GLU A 54 5.88 -22.00 3.36
CA GLU A 54 6.68 -23.02 4.04
C GLU A 54 7.07 -24.15 3.09
N ALA A 55 6.14 -24.64 2.28
CA ALA A 55 6.41 -25.66 1.26
C ALA A 55 7.43 -25.18 0.20
N ALA A 56 7.44 -23.88 -0.10
CA ALA A 56 8.44 -23.27 -0.97
C ALA A 56 9.78 -22.99 -0.27
N GLY A 57 9.92 -23.33 1.02
CA GLY A 57 11.10 -23.04 1.83
C GLY A 57 11.29 -21.54 2.15
N LEU A 58 10.26 -20.75 1.95
CA LEU A 58 10.26 -19.31 2.19
C LEU A 58 9.82 -19.02 3.63
N SER A 59 10.77 -18.97 4.56
CA SER A 59 10.53 -18.59 5.95
C SER A 59 11.39 -17.38 6.34
N GLY A 60 10.97 -16.64 7.37
CA GLY A 60 11.73 -15.47 7.84
C GLY A 60 11.86 -14.36 6.80
N VAL A 61 13.08 -13.92 6.53
CA VAL A 61 13.37 -12.80 5.60
C VAL A 61 12.85 -13.04 4.19
N PRO A 62 13.08 -14.21 3.53
CA PRO A 62 12.54 -14.44 2.19
C PRO A 62 11.01 -14.36 2.11
N ALA A 63 10.31 -14.83 3.14
CA ALA A 63 8.84 -14.76 3.18
C ALA A 63 8.33 -13.34 3.13
N PHE A 64 8.82 -12.46 4.02
CA PHE A 64 8.32 -11.09 4.03
C PHE A 64 8.79 -10.27 2.82
N VAL A 65 9.97 -10.54 2.25
CA VAL A 65 10.40 -9.90 1.00
C VAL A 65 9.49 -10.31 -0.15
N GLY A 66 9.17 -11.59 -0.28
CA GLY A 66 8.24 -12.09 -1.29
C GLY A 66 6.84 -11.46 -1.16
N LEU A 67 6.34 -11.32 0.07
CA LEU A 67 5.05 -10.66 0.35
C LEU A 67 5.09 -9.15 0.05
N ALA A 68 6.20 -8.48 0.29
CA ALA A 68 6.36 -7.08 -0.09
C ALA A 68 6.30 -6.90 -1.62
N LEU A 69 6.96 -7.78 -2.37
CA LEU A 69 6.91 -7.76 -3.83
C LEU A 69 5.50 -8.05 -4.36
N LEU A 70 4.81 -9.03 -3.78
CA LEU A 70 3.42 -9.33 -4.11
C LEU A 70 2.51 -8.14 -3.81
N SER A 71 2.66 -7.52 -2.64
CA SER A 71 1.91 -6.31 -2.27
C SER A 71 2.18 -5.16 -3.23
N SER A 72 3.43 -4.96 -3.63
CA SER A 72 3.82 -3.93 -4.61
C SER A 72 3.11 -4.14 -5.95
N LEU A 73 3.04 -5.39 -6.40
CA LEU A 73 2.33 -5.73 -7.64
C LEU A 73 0.83 -5.43 -7.54
N LEU A 74 0.19 -5.79 -6.42
CA LEU A 74 -1.24 -5.52 -6.20
C LEU A 74 -1.52 -4.01 -6.11
N CYS A 75 -0.64 -3.25 -5.47
CA CYS A 75 -0.78 -1.79 -5.35
C CYS A 75 -0.67 -1.05 -6.69
N MET A 76 -0.11 -1.65 -7.72
CA MET A 76 -0.12 -1.06 -9.06
C MET A 76 -1.51 -0.99 -9.69
N PHE A 77 -2.43 -1.89 -9.29
CA PHE A 77 -3.78 -1.97 -9.89
C PHE A 77 -4.84 -1.18 -9.12
N ILE A 78 -4.58 -0.84 -7.88
CA ILE A 78 -5.54 -0.15 -7.01
C ILE A 78 -4.87 1.09 -6.41
N ALA A 79 -5.34 2.28 -6.77
CA ALA A 79 -4.74 3.55 -6.34
C ALA A 79 -4.94 3.91 -4.85
N SER A 80 -5.82 3.19 -4.14
CA SER A 80 -6.13 3.48 -2.74
C SER A 80 -5.47 2.48 -1.80
N GLY A 81 -4.37 2.87 -1.15
CA GLY A 81 -3.68 2.05 -0.17
C GLY A 81 -4.56 1.64 1.02
N SER A 82 -5.50 2.50 1.43
CA SER A 82 -6.46 2.16 2.49
C SER A 82 -7.44 1.08 2.07
N ALA A 83 -7.93 1.12 0.82
CA ALA A 83 -8.82 0.09 0.29
C ALA A 83 -8.10 -1.25 0.16
N ILE A 84 -6.89 -1.27 -0.38
CA ILE A 84 -6.08 -2.49 -0.48
C ILE A 84 -5.80 -3.06 0.91
N TRP A 85 -5.37 -2.21 1.85
CA TRP A 85 -5.09 -2.66 3.21
C TRP A 85 -6.31 -3.29 3.88
N SER A 86 -7.50 -2.73 3.69
CA SER A 86 -8.74 -3.29 4.24
C SER A 86 -9.05 -4.68 3.71
N ILE A 87 -8.63 -4.99 2.47
CA ILE A 87 -8.78 -6.32 1.86
C ILE A 87 -7.66 -7.27 2.32
N LEU A 88 -6.42 -6.79 2.37
CA LEU A 88 -5.26 -7.62 2.68
C LEU A 88 -5.06 -7.87 4.18
N ALA A 89 -5.44 -6.93 5.04
CA ALA A 89 -5.22 -7.03 6.47
C ALA A 89 -5.82 -8.31 7.10
N PRO A 90 -7.06 -8.74 6.78
CA PRO A 90 -7.61 -9.98 7.30
C PRO A 90 -6.84 -11.24 6.93
N ILE A 91 -6.01 -11.17 5.89
CA ILE A 91 -5.16 -12.27 5.40
C ILE A 91 -3.75 -12.12 5.95
N PHE A 92 -3.13 -10.96 5.74
CA PHE A 92 -1.73 -10.71 6.05
C PHE A 92 -1.45 -10.72 7.55
N VAL A 93 -2.33 -10.12 8.35
CA VAL A 93 -2.10 -10.03 9.80
C VAL A 93 -2.06 -11.42 10.44
N PRO A 94 -3.07 -12.32 10.27
CA PRO A 94 -2.98 -13.66 10.81
C PRO A 94 -1.80 -14.47 10.27
N MET A 95 -1.49 -14.36 8.96
CA MET A 95 -0.37 -15.04 8.34
C MET A 95 0.97 -14.62 8.97
N PHE A 96 1.21 -13.31 9.14
CA PHE A 96 2.43 -12.82 9.79
C PHE A 96 2.54 -13.29 11.23
N MET A 97 1.42 -13.34 11.96
CA MET A 97 1.39 -13.92 13.32
C MET A 97 1.77 -15.39 13.33
N MET A 98 1.30 -16.18 12.36
CA MET A 98 1.66 -17.60 12.22
C MET A 98 3.15 -17.78 11.89
N LEU A 99 3.72 -16.89 11.09
CA LEU A 99 5.16 -16.87 10.78
C LEU A 99 6.02 -16.29 11.92
N GLY A 100 5.43 -15.95 13.07
CA GLY A 100 6.12 -15.44 14.25
C GLY A 100 6.50 -13.96 14.19
N PHE A 101 5.84 -13.16 13.32
CA PHE A 101 6.04 -11.72 13.24
C PHE A 101 4.96 -10.96 13.99
N HIS A 102 5.32 -9.79 14.50
CA HIS A 102 4.32 -8.89 15.12
C HIS A 102 3.37 -8.32 14.06
N PRO A 103 2.04 -8.19 14.33
CA PRO A 103 1.07 -7.64 13.37
C PRO A 103 1.43 -6.29 12.78
N ALA A 104 2.03 -5.41 13.59
CA ALA A 104 2.49 -4.10 13.13
C ALA A 104 3.56 -4.20 12.01
N PHE A 105 4.36 -5.28 12.00
CA PHE A 105 5.36 -5.52 10.96
C PHE A 105 4.70 -5.76 9.60
N ALA A 106 3.58 -6.48 9.56
CA ALA A 106 2.79 -6.68 8.34
C ALA A 106 2.33 -5.34 7.73
N GLN A 107 1.90 -4.40 8.57
CA GLN A 107 1.46 -3.08 8.11
C GLN A 107 2.62 -2.23 7.59
N ILE A 108 3.78 -2.26 8.26
CA ILE A 108 4.97 -1.53 7.80
C ILE A 108 5.42 -2.09 6.44
N LEU A 109 5.46 -3.41 6.29
CA LEU A 109 5.81 -4.07 5.05
C LEU A 109 4.89 -3.64 3.90
N PHE A 110 3.58 -3.67 4.15
CA PHE A 110 2.59 -3.21 3.19
C PHE A 110 2.82 -1.73 2.82
N ARG A 111 3.10 -0.86 3.80
CA ARG A 111 3.36 0.56 3.54
C ARG A 111 4.63 0.82 2.75
N VAL A 112 5.66 0.04 2.97
CA VAL A 112 6.90 0.08 2.15
C VAL A 112 6.57 -0.27 0.70
N ALA A 113 5.80 -1.34 0.48
CA ALA A 113 5.36 -1.75 -0.84
C ALA A 113 4.50 -0.69 -1.54
N ASP A 114 3.44 -0.24 -0.87
CA ASP A 114 2.48 0.76 -1.37
C ASP A 114 3.17 2.08 -1.73
N SER A 115 3.93 2.64 -0.80
CA SER A 115 4.60 3.94 -0.98
C SER A 115 5.61 3.94 -2.13
N SER A 116 6.26 2.81 -2.38
CA SER A 116 7.27 2.71 -3.42
C SER A 116 6.68 2.71 -4.83
N VAL A 117 5.50 2.09 -5.03
CA VAL A 117 4.96 1.86 -6.37
C VAL A 117 3.87 2.83 -6.81
N ILE A 118 3.37 3.70 -5.94
CA ILE A 118 2.35 4.72 -6.28
C ILE A 118 2.66 5.49 -7.57
N PRO A 119 3.93 5.94 -7.83
CA PRO A 119 4.23 6.66 -9.06
C PRO A 119 4.10 5.80 -10.33
N LEU A 120 4.15 4.48 -10.22
CA LEU A 120 3.98 3.55 -11.34
C LEU A 120 2.52 3.14 -11.56
N ALA A 121 1.64 3.31 -10.58
CA ALA A 121 0.26 2.86 -10.66
C ALA A 121 -0.48 3.61 -11.79
N PRO A 122 -0.93 2.93 -12.87
CA PRO A 122 -1.58 3.59 -14.02
C PRO A 122 -2.89 4.29 -13.63
N VAL A 123 -3.55 3.78 -12.59
CA VAL A 123 -4.80 4.32 -12.03
C VAL A 123 -4.57 5.49 -11.07
N SER A 124 -3.31 5.84 -10.79
CA SER A 124 -2.98 6.94 -9.88
C SER A 124 -3.33 8.29 -10.49
N PRO A 125 -4.05 9.16 -9.77
CA PRO A 125 -4.37 10.52 -10.24
C PRO A 125 -3.13 11.39 -10.43
N PHE A 126 -2.01 10.99 -9.85
CA PHE A 126 -0.73 11.71 -9.99
C PHE A 126 -0.09 11.55 -11.36
N VAL A 127 -0.35 10.44 -12.07
CA VAL A 127 0.23 10.19 -13.40
C VAL A 127 -0.17 11.28 -14.41
N PRO A 128 -1.46 11.61 -14.61
CA PRO A 128 -1.85 12.70 -15.49
C PRO A 128 -1.31 14.05 -15.04
N LEU A 129 -1.26 14.29 -13.73
CA LEU A 129 -0.73 15.54 -13.17
C LEU A 129 0.74 15.73 -13.52
N PHE A 130 1.57 14.74 -13.26
CA PHE A 130 3.00 14.79 -13.56
C PHE A 130 3.28 14.82 -15.06
N LEU A 131 2.49 14.08 -15.86
CA LEU A 131 2.57 14.17 -17.31
C LEU A 131 2.25 15.58 -17.81
N GLY A 132 1.24 16.23 -17.25
CA GLY A 132 0.91 17.61 -17.57
C GLY A 132 2.04 18.60 -17.25
N PHE A 133 2.75 18.41 -16.14
CA PHE A 133 3.95 19.18 -15.84
C PHE A 133 5.09 18.89 -16.81
N LEU A 134 5.33 17.63 -17.15
CA LEU A 134 6.36 17.23 -18.11
C LEU A 134 6.12 17.84 -19.49
N GLN A 135 4.86 17.90 -19.94
CA GLN A 135 4.47 18.48 -21.22
C GLN A 135 4.69 19.99 -21.31
N ARG A 136 4.81 20.71 -20.20
CA ARG A 136 5.21 22.13 -20.21
C ARG A 136 6.65 22.34 -20.68
N TYR A 137 7.52 21.34 -20.43
CA TYR A 137 8.94 21.39 -20.83
C TYR A 137 9.20 20.58 -22.11
N ARG A 138 8.40 19.53 -22.34
CA ARG A 138 8.46 18.66 -23.51
C ARG A 138 7.04 18.40 -24.03
N PRO A 139 6.52 19.25 -24.94
CA PRO A 139 5.15 19.14 -25.44
C PRO A 139 4.81 17.79 -26.09
N GLU A 140 5.79 17.12 -26.65
CA GLU A 140 5.69 15.80 -27.29
C GLU A 140 5.72 14.62 -26.29
N ALA A 141 5.87 14.87 -24.98
CA ALA A 141 5.94 13.81 -23.98
C ALA A 141 4.61 13.07 -23.88
N LYS A 142 4.69 11.73 -23.96
CA LYS A 142 3.57 10.80 -23.84
C LYS A 142 3.74 9.97 -22.57
N LEU A 143 2.74 9.16 -22.25
CA LEU A 143 2.79 8.24 -21.10
C LEU A 143 4.04 7.35 -21.10
N GLY A 144 4.48 6.87 -22.27
CA GLY A 144 5.73 6.10 -22.38
C GLY A 144 6.96 6.88 -21.94
N THR A 145 7.02 8.17 -22.29
CA THR A 145 8.11 9.07 -21.85
C THR A 145 8.09 9.27 -20.33
N TYR A 146 6.89 9.42 -19.76
CA TYR A 146 6.71 9.51 -18.31
C TYR A 146 7.22 8.24 -17.62
N TYR A 147 6.74 7.07 -18.02
CA TYR A 147 7.12 5.81 -17.38
C TYR A 147 8.61 5.49 -17.54
N SER A 148 9.21 5.79 -18.70
CA SER A 148 10.66 5.58 -18.90
C SER A 148 11.52 6.41 -17.96
N LEU A 149 11.07 7.62 -17.60
CA LEU A 149 11.76 8.50 -16.68
C LEU A 149 11.53 8.13 -15.21
N VAL A 150 10.30 7.69 -14.88
CA VAL A 150 9.90 7.44 -13.50
C VAL A 150 10.24 6.03 -13.03
N LEU A 151 10.25 5.03 -13.91
CA LEU A 151 10.45 3.61 -13.57
C LEU A 151 11.66 3.33 -12.64
N PRO A 152 12.85 3.92 -12.84
CA PRO A 152 14.00 3.61 -11.98
C PRO A 152 13.78 4.03 -10.52
N TYR A 153 13.04 5.11 -10.26
CA TYR A 153 12.87 5.63 -8.91
C TYR A 153 12.10 4.67 -7.98
N PRO A 154 10.89 4.20 -8.32
CA PRO A 154 10.16 3.21 -7.53
C PRO A 154 10.93 1.93 -7.29
N LEU A 155 11.67 1.43 -8.28
CA LEU A 155 12.48 0.22 -8.11
C LEU A 155 13.62 0.44 -7.11
N ILE A 156 14.31 1.58 -7.20
CA ILE A 156 15.36 1.94 -6.25
C ILE A 156 14.75 2.15 -4.85
N PHE A 157 13.64 2.87 -4.74
CA PHE A 157 12.97 3.09 -3.45
C PHE A 157 12.54 1.76 -2.83
N LEU A 158 11.91 0.88 -3.60
CA LEU A 158 11.49 -0.43 -3.10
C LEU A 158 12.70 -1.23 -2.61
N GLY A 159 13.78 -1.27 -3.39
CA GLY A 159 15.02 -1.94 -3.01
C GLY A 159 15.64 -1.37 -1.73
N VAL A 160 15.79 -0.06 -1.64
CA VAL A 160 16.36 0.62 -0.45
C VAL A 160 15.49 0.38 0.78
N TRP A 161 14.16 0.52 0.66
CA TRP A 161 13.23 0.30 1.76
C TRP A 161 13.23 -1.16 2.23
N LEU A 162 13.30 -2.12 1.29
CA LEU A 162 13.39 -3.54 1.65
C LEU A 162 14.71 -3.86 2.36
N VAL A 163 15.82 -3.35 1.86
CA VAL A 163 17.13 -3.51 2.52
C VAL A 163 17.11 -2.91 3.93
N MET A 164 16.54 -1.71 4.07
CA MET A 164 16.39 -1.06 5.37
C MET A 164 15.51 -1.87 6.31
N LEU A 165 14.38 -2.40 5.82
CA LEU A 165 13.46 -3.22 6.62
C LEU A 165 14.11 -4.54 7.06
N VAL A 166 14.88 -5.19 6.17
CA VAL A 166 15.66 -6.39 6.50
C VAL A 166 16.71 -6.07 7.55
N ALA A 167 17.47 -4.99 7.38
CA ALA A 167 18.46 -4.57 8.34
C ALA A 167 17.85 -4.27 9.71
N TRP A 168 16.71 -3.55 9.72
CA TRP A 168 15.96 -3.23 10.93
C TRP A 168 15.50 -4.48 11.68
N TYR A 169 14.99 -5.45 10.93
CA TYR A 169 14.58 -6.75 11.46
C TYR A 169 15.75 -7.55 12.04
N LEU A 170 16.88 -7.61 11.32
CA LEU A 170 18.06 -8.38 11.75
C LEU A 170 18.73 -7.78 12.98
N VAL A 171 18.75 -6.45 13.09
CA VAL A 171 19.29 -5.76 14.27
C VAL A 171 18.33 -5.86 15.47
N GLY A 172 17.05 -6.18 15.25
CA GLY A 172 16.05 -6.31 16.30
C GLY A 172 15.58 -4.98 16.86
N LEU A 173 15.60 -3.91 16.04
CA LEU A 173 15.18 -2.58 16.48
C LEU A 173 13.65 -2.52 16.66
N PRO A 174 13.15 -1.74 17.62
CA PRO A 174 11.72 -1.55 17.80
C PRO A 174 11.11 -0.81 16.61
N ILE A 175 9.92 -1.23 16.18
CA ILE A 175 9.14 -0.60 15.12
C ILE A 175 8.14 0.44 15.64
N GLY A 176 8.05 0.54 16.97
CA GLY A 176 7.23 1.50 17.71
C GLY A 176 7.55 1.43 19.19
N PRO A 177 6.97 2.30 20.03
CA PRO A 177 7.22 2.27 21.46
C PRO A 177 6.87 0.90 22.08
N GLY A 178 7.89 0.12 22.44
CA GLY A 178 7.74 -1.21 23.03
C GLY A 178 7.30 -2.31 22.06
N VAL A 179 7.29 -2.05 20.75
CA VAL A 179 6.88 -3.01 19.71
C VAL A 179 8.08 -3.44 18.90
N TYR A 180 8.36 -4.73 18.89
CA TYR A 180 9.45 -5.35 18.14
C TYR A 180 8.90 -6.14 16.94
N PRO A 181 9.73 -6.42 15.91
CA PRO A 181 9.30 -7.16 14.72
C PRO A 181 8.86 -8.61 15.01
N ARG A 182 9.36 -9.18 16.12
CA ARG A 182 9.01 -10.50 16.65
C ARG A 182 8.42 -10.41 18.03
#